data_829624dd2b76b75c768853f63cb75770
#
_entry.id   829624dd2b76b75c768853f63cb75770
#
_cell.length_a   1.000
_cell.length_b   1.000
_cell.length_c   1.000
_cell.angle_alpha   90.00
_cell.angle_beta   90.00
_cell.angle_gamma   90.00
#
_symmetry.space_group_name_H-M   'P 1'
#
loop_
_entity.id
_entity.type
_entity.pdbx_description
1 polymer ?
#
loop_
_entity_poly.entity_id
_entity_poly.type
_entity_poly.pdbx_seq_one_letter_code
_entity_poly.pdbx_strand_id
1 'polypeptide(L)'
;PCYVTSAGWLGYSDKKLERLCTEAKASGFEYVKLKVGKDLKDDMRRLEIARTTLGPDIKIMIDANQVWEVDQAIKWMKSLAEFDPYFIEEPTSPDDIIGHKKIKDAIYPIKVATGEAVQNRVIFKQLISENAIDIVQVDACRMGGLNEVLAVQLMASKQGLPVWPHAGGVGLCEYSQHLAMIDYLCISGRKDEQVIEYVDHLHEHFLNPCQIKNAAYMLPKESGFSVEMKLSTLTSNLFKG
;
A
#
# COMPACT_ATOMS: atom_id res chain seq x y z
N PRO A 1 5.28 -11.12 -4.51
CA PRO A 1 5.58 -10.63 -3.17
C PRO A 1 4.50 -9.69 -2.64
N CYS A 2 4.45 -9.54 -1.31
CA CYS A 2 3.55 -8.59 -0.67
C CYS A 2 4.22 -7.88 0.52
N TYR A 3 3.65 -6.75 0.94
CA TYR A 3 4.01 -6.05 2.15
C TYR A 3 2.89 -6.09 3.17
N VAL A 4 3.23 -5.92 4.45
CA VAL A 4 2.26 -5.93 5.55
C VAL A 4 2.09 -4.54 6.15
N THR A 5 0.83 -4.15 6.38
CA THR A 5 0.47 -2.89 7.06
C THR A 5 0.03 -3.14 8.51
N SER A 6 -0.35 -4.36 8.86
CA SER A 6 -0.95 -4.71 10.17
C SER A 6 -0.07 -4.35 11.37
N ALA A 7 1.25 -4.24 11.20
CA ALA A 7 2.19 -3.88 12.27
C ALA A 7 2.15 -2.39 12.66
N GLY A 8 1.73 -1.50 11.76
CA GLY A 8 2.04 -0.07 11.84
C GLY A 8 0.89 0.88 12.13
N TRP A 9 -0.26 0.44 12.61
CA TRP A 9 -1.39 1.34 12.88
C TRP A 9 -1.10 2.36 13.97
N LEU A 10 -1.65 3.58 13.81
CA LEU A 10 -1.62 4.62 14.83
C LEU A 10 -2.33 4.13 16.10
N GLY A 11 -1.83 4.57 17.26
CA GLY A 11 -2.42 4.23 18.55
C GLY A 11 -2.01 2.86 19.12
N TYR A 12 -1.19 2.08 18.42
CA TYR A 12 -0.60 0.89 19.02
C TYR A 12 0.43 1.25 20.08
N SER A 13 0.47 0.49 21.20
CA SER A 13 1.54 0.59 22.16
C SER A 13 2.87 0.12 21.58
N ASP A 14 3.98 0.59 22.15
CA ASP A 14 5.33 0.21 21.73
C ASP A 14 5.53 -1.30 21.74
N LYS A 15 5.07 -1.98 22.79
CA LYS A 15 5.14 -3.44 22.90
C LYS A 15 4.37 -4.15 21.78
N LYS A 16 3.21 -3.59 21.37
CA LYS A 16 2.43 -4.15 20.28
C LYS A 16 3.12 -3.94 18.93
N LEU A 17 3.65 -2.74 18.70
CA LEU A 17 4.41 -2.41 17.50
C LEU A 17 5.63 -3.33 17.35
N GLU A 18 6.45 -3.43 18.40
CA GLU A 18 7.65 -4.29 18.43
C GLU A 18 7.31 -5.76 18.17
N ARG A 19 6.28 -6.28 18.85
CA ARG A 19 5.81 -7.66 18.63
C ARG A 19 5.39 -7.90 17.17
N LEU A 20 4.55 -7.01 16.61
CA LEU A 20 4.06 -7.17 15.24
C LEU A 20 5.17 -7.01 14.19
N CYS A 21 6.14 -6.13 14.41
CA CYS A 21 7.34 -6.05 13.57
C CYS A 21 8.16 -7.35 13.64
N THR A 22 8.32 -7.92 14.85
CA THR A 22 9.01 -9.20 15.04
C THR A 22 8.30 -10.34 14.30
N GLU A 23 6.97 -10.41 14.41
CA GLU A 23 6.14 -11.39 13.70
C GLU A 23 6.24 -11.24 12.18
N ALA A 24 6.19 -10.01 11.67
CA ALA A 24 6.36 -9.72 10.24
C ALA A 24 7.71 -10.20 9.72
N LYS A 25 8.80 -9.89 10.45
CA LYS A 25 10.15 -10.35 10.13
C LYS A 25 10.25 -11.87 10.13
N ALA A 26 9.71 -12.53 11.16
CA ALA A 26 9.71 -14.00 11.27
C ALA A 26 8.89 -14.66 10.15
N SER A 27 7.86 -14.00 9.62
CA SER A 27 7.03 -14.45 8.49
C SER A 27 7.67 -14.19 7.13
N GLY A 28 8.88 -13.61 7.10
CA GLY A 28 9.64 -13.38 5.87
C GLY A 28 9.24 -12.14 5.07
N PHE A 29 8.51 -11.20 5.66
CA PHE A 29 8.19 -9.94 4.98
C PHE A 29 9.44 -9.07 4.84
N GLU A 30 9.73 -8.67 3.61
CA GLU A 30 10.82 -7.75 3.27
C GLU A 30 10.37 -6.28 3.27
N TYR A 31 9.08 -6.03 3.39
CA TYR A 31 8.46 -4.71 3.37
C TYR A 31 7.40 -4.61 4.46
N VAL A 32 7.50 -3.58 5.30
CA VAL A 32 6.55 -3.30 6.40
C VAL A 32 6.15 -1.84 6.36
N LYS A 33 4.84 -1.56 6.36
CA LYS A 33 4.30 -0.19 6.28
C LYS A 33 3.77 0.27 7.65
N LEU A 34 4.12 1.50 8.05
CA LEU A 34 3.67 2.16 9.26
C LEU A 34 2.87 3.41 8.92
N LYS A 35 1.79 3.66 9.66
CA LYS A 35 1.05 4.93 9.59
C LYS A 35 1.79 6.01 10.36
N VAL A 36 1.84 7.22 9.80
CA VAL A 36 2.46 8.43 10.36
C VAL A 36 1.53 9.65 10.21
N GLY A 37 1.92 10.79 10.74
CA GLY A 37 1.27 12.06 10.43
C GLY A 37 0.48 12.67 11.58
N LYS A 38 0.37 12.00 12.73
CA LYS A 38 -0.35 12.54 13.90
C LYS A 38 0.52 13.44 14.76
N ASP A 39 1.73 13.01 15.08
CA ASP A 39 2.70 13.75 15.90
C ASP A 39 4.11 13.34 15.48
N LEU A 40 4.96 14.31 15.13
CA LEU A 40 6.30 14.03 14.60
C LEU A 40 7.20 13.29 15.60
N LYS A 41 7.13 13.64 16.89
CA LYS A 41 7.96 12.96 17.90
C LYS A 41 7.52 11.53 18.12
N ASP A 42 6.22 11.29 18.09
CA ASP A 42 5.66 9.94 18.18
C ASP A 42 6.01 9.12 16.93
N ASP A 43 5.93 9.70 15.76
CA ASP A 43 6.30 9.05 14.51
C ASP A 43 7.78 8.65 14.49
N MET A 44 8.69 9.56 14.90
CA MET A 44 10.12 9.26 15.04
C MET A 44 10.37 8.12 16.04
N ARG A 45 9.76 8.18 17.22
CA ARG A 45 9.89 7.11 18.24
C ARG A 45 9.41 5.76 17.71
N ARG A 46 8.27 5.74 17.00
CA ARG A 46 7.71 4.51 16.43
C ARG A 46 8.59 3.95 15.30
N LEU A 47 9.14 4.81 14.47
CA LEU A 47 10.08 4.42 13.42
C LEU A 47 11.40 3.89 13.99
N GLU A 48 11.90 4.47 15.08
CA GLU A 48 13.07 3.96 15.80
C GLU A 48 12.84 2.52 16.31
N ILE A 49 11.68 2.27 16.96
CA ILE A 49 11.30 0.92 17.42
C ILE A 49 11.24 -0.03 16.23
N ALA A 50 10.56 0.36 15.16
CA ALA A 50 10.41 -0.49 13.98
C ALA A 50 11.76 -0.78 13.31
N ARG A 51 12.60 0.24 13.10
CA ARG A 51 13.92 0.07 12.47
C ARG A 51 14.84 -0.80 13.33
N THR A 52 14.84 -0.61 14.64
CA THR A 52 15.61 -1.45 15.57
C THR A 52 15.16 -2.91 15.53
N THR A 53 13.86 -3.17 15.49
CA THR A 53 13.28 -4.52 15.47
C THR A 53 13.48 -5.23 14.14
N LEU A 54 13.20 -4.54 13.05
CA LEU A 54 13.26 -5.09 11.69
C LEU A 54 14.70 -5.25 11.18
N GLY A 55 15.59 -4.36 11.61
CA GLY A 55 16.97 -4.30 11.11
C GLY A 55 17.09 -3.50 9.81
N PRO A 56 18.30 -3.39 9.24
CA PRO A 56 18.54 -2.54 8.07
C PRO A 56 18.00 -3.10 6.75
N ASP A 57 17.85 -4.43 6.64
CA ASP A 57 17.54 -5.09 5.36
C ASP A 57 16.05 -4.98 4.99
N ILE A 58 15.16 -4.93 5.99
CA ILE A 58 13.73 -4.81 5.76
C ILE A 58 13.36 -3.36 5.44
N LYS A 59 12.68 -3.17 4.33
CA LYS A 59 12.24 -1.85 3.87
C LYS A 59 11.04 -1.38 4.67
N ILE A 60 11.21 -0.29 5.38
CA ILE A 60 10.11 0.39 6.09
C ILE A 60 9.47 1.38 5.12
N MET A 61 8.16 1.29 4.98
CA MET A 61 7.35 2.26 4.25
C MET A 61 6.51 3.04 5.24
N ILE A 62 6.18 4.26 4.93
CA ILE A 62 5.35 5.11 5.78
C ILE A 62 4.20 5.68 4.99
N ASP A 63 3.08 5.91 5.68
CA ASP A 63 1.84 6.35 5.06
C ASP A 63 1.18 7.44 5.92
N ALA A 64 1.01 8.61 5.33
CA ALA A 64 0.44 9.79 5.99
C ALA A 64 -1.06 9.95 5.78
N ASN A 65 -1.70 9.15 4.91
CA ASN A 65 -3.12 9.25 4.61
C ASN A 65 -3.60 10.70 4.38
N GLN A 66 -2.88 11.46 3.57
CA GLN A 66 -3.24 12.80 3.07
C GLN A 66 -3.29 13.91 4.13
N VAL A 67 -2.76 13.68 5.35
CA VAL A 67 -2.93 14.62 6.47
C VAL A 67 -2.04 15.85 6.40
N TRP A 68 -1.05 15.89 5.49
CA TRP A 68 -0.10 17.00 5.41
C TRP A 68 -0.38 17.93 4.23
N GLU A 69 -0.14 19.21 4.45
CA GLU A 69 0.14 20.17 3.40
C GLU A 69 1.57 19.97 2.87
N VAL A 70 1.84 20.42 1.64
CA VAL A 70 3.11 20.19 0.92
C VAL A 70 4.34 20.55 1.74
N ASP A 71 4.37 21.76 2.32
CA ASP A 71 5.53 22.24 3.09
C ASP A 71 5.71 21.45 4.39
N GLN A 72 4.60 21.04 5.01
CA GLN A 72 4.62 20.17 6.19
C GLN A 72 5.16 18.79 5.84
N ALA A 73 4.70 18.18 4.75
CA ALA A 73 5.19 16.90 4.25
C ALA A 73 6.70 16.93 4.05
N ILE A 74 7.21 17.95 3.34
CA ILE A 74 8.65 18.12 3.11
C ILE A 74 9.43 18.24 4.43
N LYS A 75 8.92 19.07 5.35
CA LYS A 75 9.58 19.27 6.65
C LYS A 75 9.62 17.99 7.47
N TRP A 76 8.51 17.26 7.57
CA TRP A 76 8.43 16.04 8.37
C TRP A 76 9.25 14.93 7.73
N MET A 77 9.19 14.74 6.42
CA MET A 77 9.98 13.76 5.72
C MET A 77 11.49 13.95 5.89
N LYS A 78 11.97 15.20 5.95
CA LYS A 78 13.38 15.49 6.27
C LYS A 78 13.78 15.01 7.66
N SER A 79 12.88 15.08 8.64
CA SER A 79 13.13 14.55 9.99
C SER A 79 13.02 13.02 10.02
N LEU A 80 12.12 12.43 9.26
CA LEU A 80 11.91 10.98 9.20
C LEU A 80 12.94 10.25 8.33
N ALA A 81 13.72 10.97 7.53
CA ALA A 81 14.73 10.43 6.63
C ALA A 81 15.84 9.63 7.34
N GLU A 82 16.15 9.94 8.61
CA GLU A 82 17.13 9.21 9.40
C GLU A 82 16.78 7.73 9.63
N PHE A 83 15.50 7.37 9.51
CA PHE A 83 15.01 5.99 9.63
C PHE A 83 14.99 5.23 8.31
N ASP A 84 15.53 5.82 7.23
CA ASP A 84 15.62 5.25 5.89
C ASP A 84 14.29 4.66 5.38
N PRO A 85 13.22 5.48 5.30
CA PRO A 85 11.95 5.00 4.75
C PRO A 85 12.09 4.79 3.23
N TYR A 86 11.60 3.65 2.74
CA TYR A 86 11.64 3.29 1.33
C TYR A 86 10.75 4.20 0.48
N PHE A 87 9.54 4.49 0.97
CA PHE A 87 8.65 5.49 0.41
C PHE A 87 7.77 6.15 1.46
N ILE A 88 7.23 7.31 1.10
CA ILE A 88 6.06 7.92 1.73
C ILE A 88 4.84 7.71 0.84
N GLU A 89 3.74 7.21 1.43
CA GLU A 89 2.44 7.03 0.79
C GLU A 89 1.52 8.19 1.17
N GLU A 90 0.77 8.68 0.19
CA GLU A 90 -0.22 9.76 0.34
C GLU A 90 0.26 10.93 1.22
N PRO A 91 1.41 11.57 0.90
CA PRO A 91 1.92 12.64 1.74
C PRO A 91 1.02 13.88 1.77
N THR A 92 0.17 14.08 0.76
CA THR A 92 -0.77 15.21 0.63
C THR A 92 -2.02 14.77 -0.14
N SER A 93 -2.94 15.70 -0.40
CA SER A 93 -4.18 15.42 -1.14
C SER A 93 -3.93 14.69 -2.46
N PRO A 94 -4.69 13.63 -2.79
CA PRO A 94 -4.53 12.88 -4.04
C PRO A 94 -4.79 13.73 -5.29
N ASP A 95 -5.48 14.86 -5.15
CA ASP A 95 -5.79 15.79 -6.24
C ASP A 95 -4.67 16.82 -6.47
N ASP A 96 -3.68 16.92 -5.57
CA ASP A 96 -2.56 17.86 -5.70
C ASP A 96 -1.35 17.22 -6.39
N ILE A 97 -1.43 17.12 -7.72
CA ILE A 97 -0.37 16.57 -8.58
C ILE A 97 0.93 17.37 -8.43
N ILE A 98 0.83 18.67 -8.45
CA ILE A 98 2.00 19.57 -8.35
C ILE A 98 2.61 19.51 -6.95
N GLY A 99 1.79 19.36 -5.91
CA GLY A 99 2.25 19.13 -4.54
C GLY A 99 3.03 17.82 -4.41
N HIS A 100 2.53 16.73 -4.97
CA HIS A 100 3.26 15.44 -5.01
C HIS A 100 4.62 15.61 -5.69
N LYS A 101 4.67 16.29 -6.84
CA LYS A 101 5.92 16.57 -7.55
C LYS A 101 6.93 17.35 -6.70
N LYS A 102 6.47 18.43 -6.03
CA LYS A 102 7.32 19.23 -5.14
C LYS A 102 7.85 18.42 -3.95
N ILE A 103 7.01 17.60 -3.35
CA ILE A 103 7.41 16.71 -2.25
C ILE A 103 8.47 15.75 -2.74
N LYS A 104 8.21 15.02 -3.83
CA LYS A 104 9.13 14.05 -4.41
C LYS A 104 10.51 14.63 -4.69
N ASP A 105 10.57 15.80 -5.34
CA ASP A 105 11.83 16.48 -5.65
C ASP A 105 12.58 16.89 -4.38
N ALA A 106 11.86 17.29 -3.32
CA ALA A 106 12.47 17.79 -2.08
C ALA A 106 12.97 16.69 -1.13
N ILE A 107 12.46 15.48 -1.25
CA ILE A 107 12.77 14.35 -0.33
C ILE A 107 13.61 13.25 -0.96
N TYR A 108 14.03 13.42 -2.23
CA TYR A 108 14.90 12.45 -2.89
C TYR A 108 16.08 12.05 -1.97
N PRO A 109 16.45 10.77 -1.84
CA PRO A 109 16.05 9.61 -2.63
C PRO A 109 14.83 8.83 -2.11
N ILE A 110 14.11 9.31 -1.08
CA ILE A 110 12.90 8.67 -0.60
C ILE A 110 11.83 8.74 -1.69
N LYS A 111 11.19 7.60 -1.99
CA LYS A 111 10.18 7.52 -3.04
C LYS A 111 8.84 8.08 -2.57
N VAL A 112 8.01 8.47 -3.54
CA VAL A 112 6.60 8.85 -3.30
C VAL A 112 5.68 7.82 -3.94
N ALA A 113 4.74 7.31 -3.15
CA ALA A 113 3.68 6.41 -3.58
C ALA A 113 2.32 7.06 -3.35
N THR A 114 1.40 6.90 -4.29
CA THR A 114 0.01 7.33 -4.11
C THR A 114 -0.92 6.64 -5.09
N GLY A 115 -2.22 6.68 -4.80
CA GLY A 115 -3.23 6.22 -5.74
C GLY A 115 -4.45 5.54 -5.14
N GLU A 116 -4.44 5.12 -3.87
CA GLU A 116 -5.60 4.46 -3.24
C GLU A 116 -6.84 5.37 -3.23
N ALA A 117 -6.67 6.67 -3.12
CA ALA A 117 -7.74 7.64 -3.15
C ALA A 117 -7.96 8.29 -4.53
N VAL A 118 -7.12 8.01 -5.52
CA VAL A 118 -7.24 8.54 -6.89
C VAL A 118 -8.38 7.87 -7.64
N GLN A 119 -9.31 8.68 -8.15
CA GLN A 119 -10.63 8.22 -8.62
C GLN A 119 -10.67 7.75 -10.08
N ASN A 120 -9.70 8.15 -10.92
CA ASN A 120 -9.76 7.87 -12.34
C ASN A 120 -8.39 7.95 -13.04
N ARG A 121 -8.32 7.34 -14.23
CA ARG A 121 -7.11 7.30 -15.07
C ARG A 121 -6.57 8.66 -15.50
N VAL A 122 -7.38 9.72 -15.49
CA VAL A 122 -6.92 11.06 -15.92
C VAL A 122 -5.98 11.66 -14.88
N ILE A 123 -6.30 11.52 -13.60
CA ILE A 123 -5.44 11.96 -12.51
C ILE A 123 -4.15 11.12 -12.51
N PHE A 124 -4.24 9.79 -12.62
CA PHE A 124 -3.05 8.95 -12.76
C PHE A 124 -2.16 9.34 -13.95
N LYS A 125 -2.78 9.63 -15.10
CA LYS A 125 -2.03 10.14 -16.26
C LYS A 125 -1.25 11.40 -15.92
N GLN A 126 -1.84 12.34 -15.18
CA GLN A 126 -1.16 13.57 -14.77
C GLN A 126 -0.03 13.29 -13.78
N LEU A 127 -0.26 12.50 -12.73
CA LEU A 127 0.75 12.08 -11.77
C LEU A 127 1.97 11.45 -12.46
N ILE A 128 1.71 10.54 -13.41
CA ILE A 128 2.75 9.85 -14.19
C ILE A 128 3.46 10.81 -15.14
N SER A 129 2.73 11.64 -15.90
CA SER A 129 3.32 12.56 -16.90
C SER A 129 4.18 13.64 -16.26
N GLU A 130 3.79 14.15 -15.08
CA GLU A 130 4.56 15.13 -14.32
C GLU A 130 5.72 14.50 -13.52
N ASN A 131 5.90 13.17 -13.60
CA ASN A 131 6.87 12.46 -12.78
C ASN A 131 6.68 12.77 -11.28
N ALA A 132 5.42 12.83 -10.83
CA ALA A 132 5.06 13.24 -9.48
C ALA A 132 5.14 12.09 -8.46
N ILE A 133 5.23 10.84 -8.93
CA ILE A 133 5.24 9.63 -8.10
C ILE A 133 6.29 8.63 -8.61
N ASP A 134 6.68 7.70 -7.76
CA ASP A 134 7.60 6.60 -8.08
C ASP A 134 6.89 5.24 -8.09
N ILE A 135 5.79 5.13 -7.36
CA ILE A 135 5.00 3.90 -7.22
C ILE A 135 3.53 4.25 -7.40
N VAL A 136 2.85 3.50 -8.25
CA VAL A 136 1.44 3.66 -8.55
C VAL A 136 0.62 2.70 -7.69
N GLN A 137 -0.29 3.22 -6.85
CA GLN A 137 -1.10 2.41 -5.95
C GLN A 137 -2.58 2.45 -6.37
N VAL A 138 -2.95 1.59 -7.31
CA VAL A 138 -4.35 1.50 -7.74
C VAL A 138 -5.24 0.86 -6.68
N ASP A 139 -6.46 1.37 -6.54
CA ASP A 139 -7.53 0.74 -5.76
C ASP A 139 -8.72 0.44 -6.67
N ALA A 140 -9.08 -0.84 -6.78
CA ALA A 140 -10.14 -1.29 -7.67
C ALA A 140 -11.55 -0.85 -7.25
N CYS A 141 -11.73 -0.53 -5.95
CA CYS A 141 -13.00 -0.05 -5.42
C CYS A 141 -13.14 1.48 -5.50
N ARG A 142 -12.01 2.20 -5.62
CA ARG A 142 -12.00 3.65 -5.78
C ARG A 142 -12.19 4.07 -7.24
N MET A 143 -11.61 3.30 -8.15
CA MET A 143 -11.69 3.55 -9.58
C MET A 143 -12.99 2.96 -10.19
N GLY A 144 -13.31 3.33 -11.43
CA GLY A 144 -14.50 2.88 -12.15
C GLY A 144 -14.46 1.41 -12.64
N GLY A 145 -13.69 0.55 -11.97
CA GLY A 145 -13.62 -0.89 -12.24
C GLY A 145 -12.37 -1.32 -13.00
N LEU A 146 -12.35 -2.57 -13.43
CA LEU A 146 -11.19 -3.24 -14.02
C LEU A 146 -10.62 -2.49 -15.23
N ASN A 147 -11.48 -1.96 -16.13
CA ASN A 147 -11.01 -1.24 -17.31
C ASN A 147 -10.18 0.01 -16.98
N GLU A 148 -10.57 0.74 -15.93
CA GLU A 148 -9.81 1.91 -15.46
C GLU A 148 -8.46 1.47 -14.87
N VAL A 149 -8.45 0.41 -14.06
CA VAL A 149 -7.22 -0.14 -13.48
C VAL A 149 -6.25 -0.60 -14.56
N LEU A 150 -6.73 -1.37 -15.55
CA LEU A 150 -5.90 -1.82 -16.68
C LEU A 150 -5.31 -0.67 -17.47
N ALA A 151 -6.07 0.40 -17.70
CA ALA A 151 -5.56 1.60 -18.36
C ALA A 151 -4.41 2.24 -17.58
N VAL A 152 -4.50 2.29 -16.25
CA VAL A 152 -3.44 2.83 -15.39
C VAL A 152 -2.22 1.92 -15.37
N GLN A 153 -2.40 0.60 -15.26
CA GLN A 153 -1.31 -0.38 -15.31
C GLN A 153 -0.53 -0.28 -16.63
N LEU A 154 -1.21 -0.14 -17.77
CA LEU A 154 -0.58 0.05 -19.07
C LEU A 154 0.20 1.37 -19.15
N MET A 155 -0.35 2.46 -18.62
CA MET A 155 0.36 3.75 -18.57
C MET A 155 1.60 3.67 -17.69
N ALA A 156 1.49 3.08 -16.50
CA ALA A 156 2.60 2.89 -15.57
C ALA A 156 3.71 2.03 -16.19
N SER A 157 3.35 0.88 -16.77
CA SER A 157 4.31 -0.02 -17.44
C SER A 157 5.06 0.68 -18.57
N LYS A 158 4.37 1.49 -19.37
CA LYS A 158 4.99 2.25 -20.47
C LYS A 158 6.03 3.27 -19.98
N GLN A 159 5.88 3.78 -18.77
CA GLN A 159 6.81 4.71 -18.12
C GLN A 159 7.81 4.01 -17.18
N GLY A 160 7.78 2.69 -17.13
CA GLY A 160 8.67 1.91 -16.26
C GLY A 160 8.34 2.00 -14.76
N LEU A 161 7.16 2.51 -14.39
CA LEU A 161 6.74 2.62 -13.00
C LEU A 161 6.15 1.30 -12.49
N PRO A 162 6.49 0.87 -11.27
CA PRO A 162 5.85 -0.27 -10.63
C PRO A 162 4.43 0.06 -10.16
N VAL A 163 3.55 -0.93 -10.23
CA VAL A 163 2.18 -0.84 -9.69
C VAL A 163 2.05 -1.72 -8.46
N TRP A 164 1.77 -1.11 -7.32
CA TRP A 164 1.59 -1.79 -6.04
C TRP A 164 0.14 -1.62 -5.57
N PRO A 165 -0.76 -2.54 -5.92
CA PRO A 165 -2.19 -2.39 -5.62
C PRO A 165 -2.44 -2.23 -4.12
N HIS A 166 -3.27 -1.24 -3.77
CA HIS A 166 -3.82 -1.08 -2.44
C HIS A 166 -4.79 -2.22 -2.13
N ALA A 167 -4.78 -2.71 -0.89
CA ALA A 167 -5.65 -3.80 -0.46
C ALA A 167 -6.20 -3.63 0.98
N GLY A 168 -6.24 -2.41 1.49
CA GLY A 168 -6.65 -2.09 2.86
C GLY A 168 -8.16 -2.15 3.16
N GLY A 169 -8.93 -2.98 2.47
CA GLY A 169 -10.37 -3.11 2.67
C GLY A 169 -10.85 -4.55 2.70
N VAL A 170 -12.07 -4.78 3.21
CA VAL A 170 -12.70 -6.11 3.29
C VAL A 170 -12.87 -6.69 1.87
N GLY A 171 -12.29 -7.84 1.60
CA GLY A 171 -12.27 -8.49 0.29
C GLY A 171 -11.32 -7.84 -0.72
N LEU A 172 -10.61 -6.79 -0.35
CA LEU A 172 -9.74 -6.08 -1.27
C LEU A 172 -8.43 -6.83 -1.50
N CYS A 173 -7.90 -7.54 -0.52
CA CYS A 173 -6.80 -8.49 -0.73
C CYS A 173 -7.18 -9.57 -1.74
N GLU A 174 -8.38 -10.14 -1.60
CA GLU A 174 -8.94 -11.15 -2.50
C GLU A 174 -9.06 -10.64 -3.94
N TYR A 175 -9.43 -9.37 -4.11
CA TYR A 175 -9.58 -8.77 -5.44
C TYR A 175 -8.24 -8.30 -6.03
N SER A 176 -7.44 -7.59 -5.24
CA SER A 176 -6.20 -6.95 -5.71
C SER A 176 -5.14 -7.96 -6.16
N GLN A 177 -5.12 -9.19 -5.62
CA GLN A 177 -4.23 -10.23 -6.10
C GLN A 177 -4.41 -10.52 -7.60
N HIS A 178 -5.64 -10.49 -8.10
CA HIS A 178 -5.92 -10.71 -9.54
C HIS A 178 -5.36 -9.56 -10.39
N LEU A 179 -5.45 -8.32 -9.91
CA LEU A 179 -4.90 -7.16 -10.61
C LEU A 179 -3.38 -7.22 -10.72
N ALA A 180 -2.70 -7.62 -9.63
CA ALA A 180 -1.26 -7.80 -9.65
C ALA A 180 -0.83 -8.96 -10.56
N MET A 181 -1.59 -10.05 -10.60
CA MET A 181 -1.32 -11.17 -11.51
C MET A 181 -1.53 -10.79 -12.97
N ILE A 182 -2.57 -10.01 -13.29
CA ILE A 182 -2.79 -9.47 -14.64
C ILE A 182 -1.61 -8.57 -15.05
N ASP A 183 -1.18 -7.68 -14.15
CA ASP A 183 -0.03 -6.83 -14.43
C ASP A 183 1.22 -7.65 -14.74
N TYR A 184 1.55 -8.61 -13.89
CA TYR A 184 2.72 -9.47 -14.09
C TYR A 184 2.62 -10.31 -15.37
N LEU A 185 1.49 -11.01 -15.58
CA LEU A 185 1.37 -11.97 -16.67
C LEU A 185 1.14 -11.34 -18.05
N CYS A 186 0.46 -10.19 -18.09
CA CYS A 186 -0.07 -9.63 -19.34
C CYS A 186 0.51 -8.26 -19.69
N ILE A 187 1.11 -7.53 -18.74
CA ILE A 187 1.50 -6.14 -18.93
C ILE A 187 2.99 -5.92 -18.69
N SER A 188 3.47 -6.04 -17.45
CA SER A 188 4.82 -5.64 -17.08
C SER A 188 5.87 -6.74 -17.20
N GLY A 189 5.50 -7.99 -16.94
CA GLY A 189 6.42 -9.13 -16.83
C GLY A 189 7.34 -9.06 -15.59
N ARG A 190 7.15 -8.11 -14.68
CA ARG A 190 8.06 -7.78 -13.57
C ARG A 190 7.50 -8.22 -12.22
N LYS A 191 7.59 -9.50 -11.91
CA LYS A 191 7.05 -10.07 -10.66
C LYS A 191 7.65 -9.45 -9.39
N ASP A 192 8.96 -9.28 -9.35
CA ASP A 192 9.65 -8.89 -8.12
C ASP A 192 9.60 -7.38 -7.83
N GLU A 193 9.21 -6.58 -8.83
CA GLU A 193 9.00 -5.14 -8.69
C GLU A 193 7.55 -4.76 -8.36
N GLN A 194 6.62 -5.72 -8.41
CA GLN A 194 5.20 -5.54 -8.15
C GLN A 194 4.88 -6.14 -6.77
N VAL A 195 4.73 -5.29 -5.76
CA VAL A 195 4.48 -5.74 -4.39
C VAL A 195 3.07 -5.34 -3.97
N ILE A 196 2.25 -6.33 -3.60
CA ILE A 196 0.84 -6.10 -3.25
C ILE A 196 0.73 -5.81 -1.77
N GLU A 197 -0.17 -4.92 -1.38
CA GLU A 197 -0.53 -4.77 0.01
C GLU A 197 -1.20 -6.03 0.56
N TYR A 198 -0.86 -6.38 1.80
CA TYR A 198 -1.56 -7.41 2.56
C TYR A 198 -1.97 -6.87 3.93
N VAL A 199 -3.24 -7.02 4.24
CA VAL A 199 -3.82 -6.66 5.53
C VAL A 199 -4.49 -7.91 6.10
N ASP A 200 -3.97 -8.42 7.22
CA ASP A 200 -4.42 -9.66 7.84
C ASP A 200 -5.69 -9.43 8.68
N HIS A 201 -6.83 -9.35 7.99
CA HIS A 201 -8.14 -9.27 8.67
C HIS A 201 -9.30 -9.68 7.76
N LEU A 202 -10.33 -10.26 8.35
CA LEU A 202 -11.65 -10.53 7.76
C LEU A 202 -11.66 -11.50 6.56
N HIS A 203 -10.56 -12.22 6.31
CA HIS A 203 -10.46 -13.22 5.25
C HIS A 203 -11.40 -14.42 5.47
N GLU A 204 -11.74 -14.72 6.72
CA GLU A 204 -12.63 -15.79 7.12
C GLU A 204 -14.07 -15.67 6.59
N HIS A 205 -14.44 -14.48 6.09
CA HIS A 205 -15.76 -14.20 5.55
C HIS A 205 -15.94 -14.63 4.09
N PHE A 206 -14.85 -14.93 3.38
CA PHE A 206 -14.87 -15.28 1.96
C PHE A 206 -14.84 -16.79 1.73
N LEU A 207 -15.43 -17.25 0.60
CA LEU A 207 -15.41 -18.65 0.21
C LEU A 207 -14.00 -19.11 -0.17
N ASN A 208 -13.29 -18.26 -0.91
CA ASN A 208 -11.95 -18.51 -1.44
C ASN A 208 -10.99 -17.37 -1.03
N PRO A 209 -10.65 -17.27 0.27
CA PRO A 209 -9.80 -16.18 0.74
C PRO A 209 -8.40 -16.25 0.12
N CYS A 210 -7.77 -15.09 -0.01
CA CYS A 210 -6.39 -15.02 -0.46
C CYS A 210 -5.47 -15.80 0.51
N GLN A 211 -4.42 -16.39 -0.03
CA GLN A 211 -3.45 -17.15 0.75
C GLN A 211 -2.07 -16.54 0.61
N ILE A 212 -1.40 -16.33 1.74
CA ILE A 212 -0.03 -15.84 1.80
C ILE A 212 0.90 -16.97 2.22
N LYS A 213 2.01 -17.13 1.50
CA LYS A 213 3.08 -18.03 1.86
C LYS A 213 4.43 -17.37 1.57
N ASN A 214 5.32 -17.35 2.55
CA ASN A 214 6.64 -16.70 2.43
C ASN A 214 6.53 -15.26 1.91
N ALA A 215 5.66 -14.45 2.54
CA ALA A 215 5.37 -13.07 2.16
C ALA A 215 5.01 -12.88 0.67
N ALA A 216 4.30 -13.84 0.08
CA ALA A 216 3.80 -13.75 -1.29
C ALA A 216 2.38 -14.30 -1.41
N TYR A 217 1.56 -13.65 -2.24
CA TYR A 217 0.25 -14.16 -2.60
C TYR A 217 0.38 -15.43 -3.43
N MET A 218 -0.40 -16.43 -3.07
CA MET A 218 -0.49 -17.67 -3.83
C MET A 218 -1.52 -17.52 -4.94
N LEU A 219 -1.26 -18.17 -6.08
CA LEU A 219 -2.19 -18.15 -7.21
C LEU A 219 -3.56 -18.70 -6.79
N PRO A 220 -4.66 -17.95 -6.99
CA PRO A 220 -6.02 -18.46 -6.80
C PRO A 220 -6.28 -19.69 -7.69
N LYS A 221 -7.00 -20.68 -7.16
CA LYS A 221 -7.29 -21.93 -7.89
C LYS A 221 -8.68 -21.89 -8.54
N GLU A 222 -9.59 -21.14 -7.95
CA GLU A 222 -10.97 -21.04 -8.38
C GLU A 222 -11.15 -19.90 -9.40
N SER A 223 -12.13 -20.07 -10.29
CA SER A 223 -12.52 -19.03 -11.23
C SER A 223 -13.17 -17.85 -10.52
N GLY A 224 -13.11 -16.66 -11.13
CA GLY A 224 -13.71 -15.44 -10.58
C GLY A 224 -12.68 -14.54 -9.89
N PHE A 225 -13.15 -13.63 -9.04
CA PHE A 225 -12.32 -12.63 -8.35
C PHE A 225 -12.11 -12.92 -6.86
N SER A 226 -12.51 -14.10 -6.38
CA SER A 226 -12.34 -14.56 -4.99
C SER A 226 -13.10 -13.73 -3.93
N VAL A 227 -14.03 -12.86 -4.34
CA VAL A 227 -14.76 -11.92 -3.47
C VAL A 227 -16.13 -12.42 -3.02
N GLU A 228 -16.46 -13.69 -3.29
CA GLU A 228 -17.73 -14.28 -2.88
C GLU A 228 -17.72 -14.55 -1.39
N MET A 229 -18.65 -13.93 -0.68
CA MET A 229 -18.80 -14.09 0.77
C MET A 229 -19.59 -15.34 1.12
N LYS A 230 -19.28 -15.93 2.26
CA LYS A 230 -20.05 -17.03 2.85
C LYS A 230 -21.46 -16.59 3.17
N LEU A 231 -22.47 -17.41 2.86
CA LEU A 231 -23.87 -17.10 3.16
C LEU A 231 -24.11 -16.87 4.66
N SER A 232 -23.43 -17.63 5.52
CA SER A 232 -23.47 -17.45 6.97
C SER A 232 -23.03 -16.04 7.40
N THR A 233 -21.99 -15.50 6.77
CA THR A 233 -21.51 -14.14 7.03
C THR A 233 -22.57 -13.10 6.64
N LEU A 234 -23.14 -13.24 5.44
CA LEU A 234 -24.19 -12.33 4.97
C LEU A 234 -25.40 -12.34 5.90
N THR A 235 -25.84 -13.53 6.32
CA THR A 235 -27.00 -13.68 7.20
C THR A 235 -26.77 -13.12 8.61
N SER A 236 -25.58 -13.35 9.18
CA SER A 236 -25.28 -12.90 10.55
C SER A 236 -25.01 -11.40 10.65
N ASN A 237 -24.66 -10.76 9.56
CA ASN A 237 -24.32 -9.32 9.51
C ASN A 237 -25.39 -8.48 8.77
N LEU A 238 -26.58 -9.01 8.54
CA LEU A 238 -27.68 -8.22 7.99
C LEU A 238 -27.98 -7.03 8.90
N PHE A 239 -28.04 -5.83 8.29
CA PHE A 239 -28.49 -4.64 9.00
C PHE A 239 -29.97 -4.86 9.41
N LYS A 240 -30.21 -4.83 10.71
CA LYS A 240 -31.56 -4.85 11.29
C LYS A 240 -31.89 -3.41 11.60
N GLY A 241 -32.51 -2.72 10.64
CA GLY A 241 -32.90 -1.32 10.70
C GLY A 241 -33.49 -0.84 12.03
#